data_cafd9be4a3c12bb46255fabfa21ea9d5
#
_entry.id   cafd9be4a3c12bb46255fabfa21ea9d5
#
_cell.length_a   1.000
_cell.length_b   1.000
_cell.length_c   1.000
_cell.angle_alpha   90.00
_cell.angle_beta   90.00
_cell.angle_gamma   90.00
#
_symmetry.space_group_name_H-M   'P 1'
#
loop_
_entity.id
_entity.type
_entity.pdbx_description
1 polymer ?
#
loop_
_entity_poly.entity_id
_entity_poly.type
_entity_poly.pdbx_seq_one_letter_code
_entity_poly.pdbx_strand_id
1 'polypeptide(L)'
;SPRRVLAGEAEALWGAGEGWPGFLQLAQAPGGVRFLGPQPEQIGGILRRHPLLRAMEVAPGAYPGIDAPLATVGSVNLVLVRADLEPARVRAVLPLLEAASAELAATLPQAAFGTRANTLASAPSADLLHPGLRP
;
A
#
# COMPACT_ATOMS: atom_id res chain seq x y z
N SER A 1 -3.29 1.88 -19.14
CA SER A 1 -3.98 0.64 -18.71
C SER A 1 -3.19 -0.59 -19.18
N PRO A 2 -3.37 -1.75 -18.56
CA PRO A 2 -2.71 -2.99 -18.99
C PRO A 2 -2.94 -3.30 -20.46
N ARG A 3 -4.14 -3.07 -20.97
CA ARG A 3 -4.50 -3.31 -22.40
C ARG A 3 -3.60 -2.55 -23.37
N ARG A 4 -3.26 -1.31 -23.05
CA ARG A 4 -2.39 -0.49 -23.93
C ARG A 4 -0.97 -1.03 -23.99
N VAL A 5 -0.47 -1.56 -22.87
CA VAL A 5 0.86 -2.20 -22.83
C VAL A 5 0.83 -3.48 -23.65
N LEU A 6 -0.20 -4.32 -23.50
CA LEU A 6 -0.36 -5.56 -24.26
C LEU A 6 -0.55 -5.33 -25.76
N ALA A 7 -1.14 -4.19 -26.16
CA ALA A 7 -1.30 -3.80 -27.53
C ALA A 7 -0.04 -3.10 -28.12
N GLY A 8 1.03 -2.90 -27.35
CA GLY A 8 2.22 -2.19 -27.79
C GLY A 8 2.04 -0.67 -27.91
N GLU A 9 0.93 -0.13 -27.40
CA GLU A 9 0.62 1.31 -27.42
C GLU A 9 1.28 2.08 -26.27
N ALA A 10 1.82 1.37 -25.29
CA ALA A 10 2.55 1.93 -24.15
C ALA A 10 3.65 0.96 -23.73
N GLU A 11 4.82 1.49 -23.41
CA GLU A 11 6.00 0.71 -23.01
C GLU A 11 6.00 0.34 -21.54
N ALA A 12 5.25 1.07 -20.71
CA ALA A 12 5.23 0.87 -19.26
C ALA A 12 3.85 1.13 -18.67
N LEU A 13 3.61 0.54 -17.51
CA LEU A 13 2.45 0.78 -16.67
C LEU A 13 2.91 1.17 -15.27
N TRP A 14 2.40 2.31 -14.81
CA TRP A 14 2.49 2.69 -13.41
C TRP A 14 1.22 2.31 -12.65
N GLY A 15 1.36 1.82 -11.43
CA GLY A 15 0.26 1.43 -10.58
C GLY A 15 0.68 1.30 -9.13
N ALA A 16 -0.27 1.01 -8.27
CA ALA A 16 -0.05 0.84 -6.84
C ALA A 16 -0.93 -0.28 -6.28
N GLY A 17 -0.47 -0.87 -5.18
CA GLY A 17 -1.16 -1.95 -4.45
C GLY A 17 -0.54 -3.31 -4.72
N GLU A 18 -0.30 -4.04 -3.63
CA GLU A 18 0.12 -5.43 -3.70
C GLU A 18 -1.03 -6.29 -4.25
N GLY A 19 -0.71 -7.26 -5.12
CA GLY A 19 -1.73 -8.09 -5.77
C GLY A 19 -2.62 -7.34 -6.77
N TRP A 20 -2.21 -6.14 -7.23
CA TRP A 20 -3.04 -5.36 -8.14
C TRP A 20 -3.29 -6.11 -9.46
N PRO A 21 -4.58 -6.28 -9.85
CA PRO A 21 -4.95 -7.08 -11.04
C PRO A 21 -4.28 -6.62 -12.33
N GLY A 22 -4.00 -5.33 -12.47
CA GLY A 22 -3.32 -4.78 -13.64
C GLY A 22 -1.87 -5.25 -13.78
N PHE A 23 -1.15 -5.39 -12.68
CA PHE A 23 0.19 -5.95 -12.68
C PHE A 23 0.18 -7.46 -12.90
N LEU A 24 -0.75 -8.18 -12.25
CA LEU A 24 -0.91 -9.61 -12.44
C LEU A 24 -1.20 -9.96 -13.90
N GLN A 25 -2.12 -9.22 -14.53
CA GLN A 25 -2.46 -9.41 -15.94
C GLN A 25 -1.24 -9.28 -16.86
N LEU A 26 -0.39 -8.27 -16.61
CA LEU A 26 0.82 -8.07 -17.41
C LEU A 26 1.89 -9.11 -17.10
N ALA A 27 2.10 -9.45 -15.84
CA ALA A 27 3.11 -10.42 -15.44
C ALA A 27 2.81 -11.84 -15.94
N GLN A 28 1.53 -12.17 -16.14
CA GLN A 28 1.06 -13.45 -16.69
C GLN A 28 0.98 -13.47 -18.22
N ALA A 29 1.13 -12.34 -18.88
CA ALA A 29 1.07 -12.28 -20.33
C ALA A 29 2.29 -12.95 -20.98
N PRO A 30 2.17 -13.47 -22.21
CA PRO A 30 3.31 -13.97 -22.97
C PRO A 30 4.43 -12.94 -23.07
N GLY A 31 5.66 -13.34 -22.73
CA GLY A 31 6.81 -12.46 -22.66
C GLY A 31 7.03 -11.79 -21.29
N GLY A 32 6.03 -11.85 -20.42
CA GLY A 32 6.12 -11.29 -19.06
C GLY A 32 6.35 -9.79 -19.00
N VAL A 33 6.76 -9.30 -17.85
CA VAL A 33 7.14 -7.90 -17.63
C VAL A 33 8.37 -7.82 -16.74
N ARG A 34 9.05 -6.68 -16.77
CA ARG A 34 10.06 -6.34 -15.79
C ARG A 34 9.51 -5.29 -14.83
N PHE A 35 9.56 -5.60 -13.55
CA PHE A 35 9.24 -4.64 -12.50
C PHE A 35 10.42 -3.68 -12.29
N LEU A 36 10.13 -2.38 -12.19
CA LEU A 36 11.12 -1.34 -11.96
C LEU A 36 10.81 -0.67 -10.62
N GLY A 37 11.76 -0.67 -9.74
CA GLY A 37 11.76 0.09 -8.48
C GLY A 37 12.80 1.20 -8.49
N PRO A 38 12.72 2.16 -7.55
CA PRO A 38 13.79 3.10 -7.32
C PRO A 38 15.04 2.33 -6.83
N GLN A 39 16.22 2.86 -7.18
CA GLN A 39 17.44 2.35 -6.59
C GLN A 39 17.47 2.68 -5.08
N PRO A 40 18.10 1.85 -4.23
CA PRO A 40 18.13 2.06 -2.79
C PRO A 40 18.57 3.49 -2.39
N GLU A 41 19.55 4.04 -3.11
CA GLU A 41 20.08 5.39 -2.87
C GLU A 41 19.07 6.51 -3.18
N GLN A 42 18.11 6.25 -4.06
CA GLN A 42 17.07 7.20 -4.44
C GLN A 42 15.95 7.27 -3.42
N ILE A 43 15.70 6.19 -2.68
CA ILE A 43 14.60 6.07 -1.72
C ILE A 43 14.65 7.20 -0.70
N GLY A 44 15.81 7.43 -0.07
CA GLY A 44 15.98 8.53 0.90
C GLY A 44 15.62 9.90 0.33
N GLY A 45 15.96 10.17 -0.93
CA GLY A 45 15.61 11.40 -1.63
C GLY A 45 14.11 11.53 -1.89
N ILE A 46 13.45 10.42 -2.23
CA ILE A 46 12.00 10.38 -2.45
C ILE A 46 11.26 10.66 -1.13
N LEU A 47 11.64 9.99 -0.04
CA LEU A 47 10.98 10.12 1.26
C LEU A 47 11.11 11.54 1.84
N ARG A 48 12.24 12.20 1.63
CA ARG A 48 12.39 13.62 2.05
C ARG A 48 11.45 14.56 1.31
N ARG A 49 11.17 14.29 0.05
CA ARG A 49 10.25 15.12 -0.77
C ARG A 49 8.78 14.74 -0.59
N HIS A 50 8.52 13.51 -0.17
CA HIS A 50 7.17 12.96 -0.02
C HIS A 50 7.03 12.29 1.35
N PRO A 51 6.84 13.07 2.43
CA PRO A 51 6.86 12.56 3.81
C PRO A 51 5.72 11.60 4.16
N LEU A 52 4.71 11.49 3.30
CA LEU A 52 3.62 10.50 3.45
C LEU A 52 3.99 9.11 2.91
N LEU A 53 5.08 9.02 2.16
CA LEU A 53 5.59 7.75 1.67
C LEU A 53 6.54 7.12 2.68
N ARG A 54 6.73 5.82 2.56
CA ARG A 54 7.65 5.00 3.35
C ARG A 54 8.47 4.13 2.43
N ALA A 55 9.65 3.75 2.87
CA ALA A 55 10.36 2.63 2.28
C ALA A 55 9.53 1.36 2.46
N MET A 56 9.32 0.64 1.39
CA MET A 56 8.60 -0.62 1.35
C MET A 56 9.36 -1.60 0.46
N GLU A 57 8.97 -2.84 0.52
CA GLU A 57 9.53 -3.90 -0.29
C GLU A 57 8.42 -4.78 -0.83
N VAL A 58 8.52 -5.13 -2.10
CA VAL A 58 7.68 -6.17 -2.69
C VAL A 58 8.41 -7.49 -2.50
N ALA A 59 7.75 -8.43 -1.82
CA ALA A 59 8.34 -9.72 -1.49
C ALA A 59 8.60 -10.57 -2.74
N PRO A 60 9.61 -11.44 -2.72
CA PRO A 60 9.78 -12.46 -3.73
C PRO A 60 8.50 -13.30 -3.89
N GLY A 61 8.12 -13.57 -5.13
CA GLY A 61 6.90 -14.33 -5.44
C GLY A 61 5.59 -13.55 -5.38
N ALA A 62 5.58 -12.27 -4.96
CA ALA A 62 4.37 -11.44 -4.97
C ALA A 62 3.77 -11.27 -6.37
N TYR A 63 4.63 -11.30 -7.39
CA TYR A 63 4.24 -11.34 -8.80
C TYR A 63 5.16 -12.28 -9.57
N PRO A 64 4.69 -12.92 -10.65
CA PRO A 64 5.56 -13.60 -11.60
C PRO A 64 6.68 -12.66 -12.08
N GLY A 65 7.93 -13.10 -12.00
CA GLY A 65 9.12 -12.30 -12.38
C GLY A 65 9.71 -11.45 -11.27
N ILE A 66 9.18 -11.56 -10.03
CA ILE A 66 9.85 -11.02 -8.83
C ILE A 66 10.44 -12.19 -8.03
N ASP A 67 11.70 -12.50 -8.28
CA ASP A 67 12.42 -13.62 -7.66
C ASP A 67 13.30 -13.19 -6.46
N ALA A 68 13.50 -11.89 -6.30
CA ALA A 68 14.22 -11.26 -5.20
C ALA A 68 13.44 -10.07 -4.64
N PRO A 69 13.73 -9.64 -3.39
CA PRO A 69 13.10 -8.46 -2.83
C PRO A 69 13.28 -7.24 -3.72
N LEU A 70 12.17 -6.57 -4.05
CA LEU A 70 12.18 -5.35 -4.85
C LEU A 70 11.91 -4.13 -3.96
N ALA A 71 12.93 -3.32 -3.73
CA ALA A 71 12.79 -2.09 -2.98
C ALA A 71 11.87 -1.11 -3.70
N THR A 72 10.98 -0.47 -2.95
CA THR A 72 10.03 0.52 -3.47
C THR A 72 9.67 1.55 -2.42
N VAL A 73 8.74 2.44 -2.74
CA VAL A 73 8.11 3.36 -1.82
C VAL A 73 6.60 3.20 -1.91
N GLY A 74 5.92 3.39 -0.80
CA GLY A 74 4.48 3.25 -0.77
C GLY A 74 3.85 3.96 0.42
N SER A 75 2.55 3.85 0.53
CA SER A 75 1.77 4.31 1.68
C SER A 75 0.85 3.19 2.16
N VAL A 76 0.47 3.25 3.42
CA VAL A 76 -0.55 2.35 3.95
C VAL A 76 -1.94 2.90 3.68
N ASN A 77 -2.94 2.03 3.65
CA ASN A 77 -4.33 2.43 3.57
C ASN A 77 -4.77 3.07 4.89
N LEU A 78 -5.55 4.14 4.79
CA LEU A 78 -6.09 4.85 5.94
C LEU A 78 -7.61 4.80 5.90
N VAL A 79 -8.22 4.64 7.06
CA VAL A 79 -9.66 4.85 7.25
C VAL A 79 -9.88 6.28 7.71
N LEU A 80 -10.58 7.07 6.92
CA LEU A 80 -10.90 8.45 7.23
C LEU A 80 -12.29 8.54 7.86
N VAL A 81 -12.38 9.31 8.93
CA VAL A 81 -13.66 9.62 9.60
C VAL A 81 -13.83 11.14 9.68
N ARG A 82 -15.05 11.59 9.89
CA ARG A 82 -15.32 13.01 10.16
C ARG A 82 -14.61 13.44 11.44
N ALA A 83 -14.05 14.63 11.46
CA ALA A 83 -13.32 15.17 12.61
C ALA A 83 -14.21 15.35 13.85
N ASP A 84 -15.52 15.58 13.63
CA ASP A 84 -16.55 15.76 14.66
C ASP A 84 -17.25 14.45 15.08
N LEU A 85 -16.81 13.28 14.56
CA LEU A 85 -17.34 12.00 15.02
C LEU A 85 -17.00 11.79 16.49
N GLU A 86 -17.99 11.34 17.25
CA GLU A 86 -17.80 11.15 18.69
C GLU A 86 -16.68 10.15 18.99
N PRO A 87 -15.70 10.51 19.85
CA PRO A 87 -14.54 9.64 20.14
C PRO A 87 -14.89 8.25 20.62
N ALA A 88 -16.00 8.08 21.36
CA ALA A 88 -16.46 6.79 21.82
C ALA A 88 -16.85 5.87 20.66
N ARG A 89 -17.44 6.39 19.60
CA ARG A 89 -17.77 5.63 18.39
C ARG A 89 -16.52 5.14 17.66
N VAL A 90 -15.50 6.00 17.53
CA VAL A 90 -14.23 5.62 16.93
C VAL A 90 -13.57 4.50 17.73
N ARG A 91 -13.50 4.64 19.07
CA ARG A 91 -12.97 3.58 19.96
C ARG A 91 -13.72 2.26 19.81
N ALA A 92 -15.05 2.29 19.66
CA ALA A 92 -15.85 1.09 19.49
C ALA A 92 -15.61 0.39 18.14
N VAL A 93 -15.30 1.13 17.08
CA VAL A 93 -15.07 0.59 15.73
C VAL A 93 -13.66 0.01 15.57
N LEU A 94 -12.67 0.53 16.28
CA LEU A 94 -11.27 0.10 16.13
C LEU A 94 -11.05 -1.40 16.22
N PRO A 95 -11.51 -2.10 17.28
CA PRO A 95 -11.31 -3.55 17.38
C PRO A 95 -12.03 -4.32 16.27
N LEU A 96 -13.14 -3.80 15.75
CA LEU A 96 -13.85 -4.41 14.63
C LEU A 96 -13.04 -4.28 13.33
N LEU A 97 -12.41 -3.13 13.09
CA LEU A 97 -11.51 -2.91 11.94
C LEU A 97 -10.26 -3.80 12.02
N GLU A 98 -9.67 -3.93 13.21
CA GLU A 98 -8.51 -4.80 13.42
C GLU A 98 -8.86 -6.27 13.17
N ALA A 99 -10.00 -6.75 13.69
CA ALA A 99 -10.48 -8.10 13.44
C ALA A 99 -10.80 -8.33 11.95
N ALA A 100 -11.51 -7.40 11.32
CA ALA A 100 -11.84 -7.49 9.90
C ALA A 100 -10.58 -7.46 9.01
N SER A 101 -9.57 -6.65 9.36
CA SER A 101 -8.31 -6.59 8.62
C SER A 101 -7.58 -7.92 8.65
N ALA A 102 -7.56 -8.61 9.79
CA ALA A 102 -6.94 -9.93 9.93
C ALA A 102 -7.66 -10.99 9.07
N GLU A 103 -8.99 -10.97 9.06
CA GLU A 103 -9.79 -11.89 8.24
C GLU A 103 -9.63 -11.60 6.74
N LEU A 104 -9.70 -10.33 6.36
CA LEU A 104 -9.55 -9.91 4.97
C LEU A 104 -8.15 -10.15 4.41
N ALA A 105 -7.11 -10.16 5.25
CA ALA A 105 -5.73 -10.38 4.81
C ALA A 105 -5.54 -11.74 4.10
N ALA A 106 -6.41 -12.72 4.37
CA ALA A 106 -6.40 -14.00 3.68
C ALA A 106 -6.76 -13.89 2.19
N THR A 107 -7.57 -12.89 1.80
CA THR A 107 -8.03 -12.67 0.42
C THR A 107 -7.50 -11.37 -0.19
N LEU A 108 -7.15 -10.41 0.66
CA LEU A 108 -6.65 -9.09 0.30
C LEU A 108 -5.37 -8.81 1.09
N PRO A 109 -4.18 -9.20 0.60
CA PRO A 109 -2.92 -9.07 1.32
C PRO A 109 -2.67 -7.67 1.89
N GLN A 110 -3.07 -6.63 1.17
CA GLN A 110 -2.95 -5.25 1.62
C GLN A 110 -3.77 -4.92 2.88
N ALA A 111 -4.78 -5.72 3.25
CA ALA A 111 -5.52 -5.53 4.50
C ALA A 111 -4.66 -5.80 5.74
N ALA A 112 -3.61 -6.61 5.63
CA ALA A 112 -2.66 -6.84 6.72
C ALA A 112 -1.97 -5.56 7.21
N PHE A 113 -1.93 -4.52 6.37
CA PHE A 113 -1.35 -3.23 6.72
C PHE A 113 -2.32 -2.28 7.43
N GLY A 114 -3.61 -2.64 7.55
CA GLY A 114 -4.65 -1.85 8.22
C GLY A 114 -4.59 -1.91 9.75
N THR A 115 -3.41 -1.80 10.34
CA THR A 115 -3.19 -1.90 11.78
C THR A 115 -3.20 -0.52 12.46
N ARG A 116 -3.52 -0.49 13.77
CA ARG A 116 -3.40 0.72 14.59
C ARG A 116 -1.96 1.26 14.57
N ALA A 117 -0.97 0.40 14.66
CA ALA A 117 0.44 0.78 14.62
C ALA A 117 0.79 1.50 13.31
N ASN A 118 0.35 0.95 12.17
CA ASN A 118 0.56 1.58 10.86
C ASN A 118 -0.20 2.90 10.73
N THR A 119 -1.42 3.01 11.26
CA THR A 119 -2.19 4.26 11.29
C THR A 119 -1.47 5.35 12.07
N LEU A 120 -1.03 5.05 13.30
CA LEU A 120 -0.30 5.99 14.15
C LEU A 120 1.01 6.44 13.50
N ALA A 121 1.74 5.49 12.93
CA ALA A 121 3.01 5.78 12.27
C ALA A 121 2.84 6.51 10.91
N SER A 122 1.67 6.50 10.28
CA SER A 122 1.42 7.08 8.94
C SER A 122 0.76 8.45 8.99
N ALA A 123 0.22 8.86 10.14
CA ALA A 123 -0.35 10.19 10.27
C ALA A 123 0.73 11.25 10.06
N PRO A 124 0.49 12.25 9.19
CA PRO A 124 1.45 13.33 8.95
C PRO A 124 1.77 14.14 10.21
N SER A 125 0.82 14.22 11.13
CA SER A 125 0.97 14.83 12.44
C SER A 125 -0.04 14.22 13.42
N ALA A 126 0.26 14.30 14.73
CA ALA A 126 -0.58 13.72 15.77
C ALA A 126 -1.96 14.40 15.89
N ASP A 127 -2.06 15.67 15.50
CA ASP A 127 -3.31 16.46 15.52
C ASP A 127 -4.29 16.00 14.42
N LEU A 128 -3.81 15.36 13.35
CA LEU A 128 -4.67 14.73 12.34
C LEU A 128 -5.22 13.38 12.79
N LEU A 129 -4.72 12.82 13.87
CA LEU A 129 -5.28 11.63 14.47
C LEU A 129 -6.58 11.99 15.22
N HIS A 130 -7.66 11.28 14.87
CA HIS A 130 -8.92 11.47 15.58
C HIS A 130 -8.75 11.24 17.09
N PRO A 131 -9.39 12.06 17.97
CA PRO A 131 -9.25 11.91 19.43
C PRO A 131 -9.60 10.51 19.97
N GLY A 132 -10.45 9.76 19.27
CA GLY A 132 -10.76 8.37 19.60
C GLY A 132 -9.61 7.38 19.39
N LEU A 133 -8.54 7.77 18.66
CA LEU A 133 -7.31 6.97 18.48
C LEU A 133 -6.25 7.25 19.55
N ARG A 134 -6.39 8.38 20.25
CA ARG A 134 -5.44 8.77 21.30
C ARG A 134 -5.63 7.87 22.52
N PRO A 135 -4.55 7.49 23.20
CA PRO A 135 -4.66 6.72 24.44
C PRO A 135 -5.45 7.45 25.53
#